data_35bc5d319ac47b360313a042400c36f0
#
_entry.id   35bc5d319ac47b360313a042400c36f0
#
_cell.length_a   1.000
_cell.length_b   1.000
_cell.length_c   1.000
_cell.angle_alpha   90.00
_cell.angle_beta   90.00
_cell.angle_gamma   90.00
#
_symmetry.space_group_name_H-M   'P 1'
#
loop_
_entity.id
_entity.type
_entity.pdbx_description
1 polymer ?
#
loop_
_entity_poly.entity_id
_entity_poly.type
_entity_poly.pdbx_seq_one_letter_code
_entity_poly.pdbx_strand_id
1 'polypeptide(L)'
;MNDHHTSASISATAHRELAPQGEPAVSRDLAPTGEGCYCPAAMSESAMVRLRIAVVVAALLFAALLFASPAVAGAPVITAAGDIGHQGEPDAPQRRTARLVLSIEPTAALTLGDNQYPDGELADFMASYDPTWGRFKNITRPVPGNHDYHTAGADGYFDYFGQRAHRSNGGYYSFDLGAWHLVAVNSGPGSISNAQLDWIRDDLLRSDAMCELAYWHHPRWSSGTNHGSDQDMAALWQVLYGQGVDVVLNGHEHNYERFAPLSPSGDREPRTGIREFVVGTGGAGSYPFGDPIPGSQRRITDVFGVLRMTLQNDGYTWAFVRANGRVSDNGHHGCHG
;
A
#
# COMPACT_ATOMS: atom_id res chain seq x y z
N MET A 1 44.69 -33.66 23.32
CA MET A 1 45.15 -33.24 24.65
C MET A 1 44.13 -32.29 25.21
N ASN A 2 43.47 -32.80 26.25
CA ASN A 2 42.69 -32.13 27.30
C ASN A 2 41.48 -31.26 26.87
N ASP A 3 40.27 -31.77 26.89
CA ASP A 3 39.36 -32.08 28.05
C ASP A 3 39.30 -30.98 29.11
N HIS A 4 38.14 -30.37 29.29
CA HIS A 4 37.43 -30.36 30.56
C HIS A 4 35.95 -29.94 30.42
N HIS A 5 35.12 -30.92 30.72
CA HIS A 5 33.72 -30.82 31.21
C HIS A 5 33.58 -29.90 32.44
N THR A 6 32.41 -29.30 32.58
CA THR A 6 31.63 -29.35 33.83
C THR A 6 30.20 -28.93 33.53
N SER A 7 29.42 -29.68 33.87
CA SER A 7 28.09 -30.18 34.25
C SER A 7 27.60 -29.56 35.56
N ALA A 8 26.28 -29.65 35.71
CA ALA A 8 25.42 -29.53 36.89
C ALA A 8 24.86 -28.12 37.17
N SER A 9 23.63 -27.96 37.67
CA SER A 9 22.68 -28.90 38.29
C SER A 9 21.31 -28.28 38.38
N ILE A 10 20.33 -29.13 38.38
CA ILE A 10 18.93 -29.01 38.69
C ILE A 10 18.73 -28.55 40.15
N SER A 11 17.74 -27.68 40.41
CA SER A 11 17.06 -27.65 41.70
C SER A 11 15.58 -27.36 41.54
N ALA A 12 14.80 -28.37 41.82
CA ALA A 12 13.36 -28.30 42.06
C ALA A 12 13.11 -28.23 43.57
N THR A 13 12.15 -27.47 44.01
CA THR A 13 11.41 -27.57 45.27
C THR A 13 10.36 -26.47 45.27
N ALA A 14 9.15 -26.57 45.76
CA ALA A 14 8.29 -27.61 46.31
C ALA A 14 6.92 -26.97 46.49
N HIS A 15 5.92 -27.79 46.44
CA HIS A 15 4.51 -27.51 46.79
C HIS A 15 4.31 -26.86 48.14
N ARG A 16 3.31 -26.00 48.23
CA ARG A 16 2.58 -25.79 49.47
C ARG A 16 1.09 -25.61 49.20
N GLU A 17 0.40 -26.69 49.39
CA GLU A 17 -1.03 -26.84 49.63
C GLU A 17 -1.38 -26.25 51.00
N LEU A 18 -2.46 -25.47 51.10
CA LEU A 18 -3.19 -25.28 52.37
C LEU A 18 -4.68 -25.15 52.02
N ALA A 19 -5.43 -26.10 52.53
CA ALA A 19 -6.88 -26.25 52.52
C ALA A 19 -7.53 -25.55 53.76
N PRO A 20 -8.82 -25.70 53.96
CA PRO A 20 -9.77 -24.61 54.18
C PRO A 20 -10.23 -24.52 55.62
N GLN A 21 -10.78 -23.41 56.04
CA GLN A 21 -11.58 -23.22 57.27
C GLN A 21 -12.55 -22.08 56.98
N GLY A 22 -13.84 -22.06 57.24
CA GLY A 22 -14.70 -22.71 58.20
C GLY A 22 -15.89 -21.76 58.29
N GLU A 23 -17.10 -22.23 58.04
CA GLU A 23 -18.35 -21.49 58.29
C GLU A 23 -18.53 -21.24 59.77
N PRO A 24 -19.30 -20.22 60.17
CA PRO A 24 -20.18 -20.39 61.30
C PRO A 24 -21.66 -20.12 60.97
N ALA A 25 -22.44 -20.82 61.73
CA ALA A 25 -23.84 -21.12 61.68
C ALA A 25 -24.81 -19.94 61.94
N VAL A 26 -25.88 -20.05 61.20
CA VAL A 26 -27.30 -19.79 61.51
C VAL A 26 -27.67 -19.23 62.90
N SER A 27 -28.36 -18.09 62.85
CA SER A 27 -29.40 -17.77 63.86
C SER A 27 -30.67 -17.38 63.14
N ARG A 28 -31.71 -18.15 63.30
CA ARG A 28 -33.09 -17.87 62.93
C ARG A 28 -33.71 -17.02 64.04
N ASP A 29 -34.31 -15.90 63.63
CA ASP A 29 -35.40 -15.32 64.40
C ASP A 29 -36.58 -15.02 63.49
N LEU A 30 -37.75 -15.46 63.98
CA LEU A 30 -39.05 -15.47 63.29
C LEU A 30 -39.81 -14.16 63.49
N ALA A 31 -40.30 -13.63 62.34
CA ALA A 31 -41.58 -12.99 62.02
C ALA A 31 -42.11 -11.80 62.90
N PRO A 32 -42.91 -10.88 62.38
CA PRO A 32 -44.21 -11.26 61.84
C PRO A 32 -44.62 -10.59 60.51
N THR A 33 -45.58 -11.27 59.91
CA THR A 33 -46.39 -10.95 58.75
C THR A 33 -47.04 -9.56 58.80
N GLY A 34 -46.79 -8.75 57.75
CA GLY A 34 -47.60 -7.60 57.40
C GLY A 34 -47.87 -7.65 55.89
N GLU A 35 -49.03 -8.19 55.53
CA GLU A 35 -49.56 -8.13 54.15
C GLU A 35 -49.89 -6.67 53.81
N GLY A 36 -48.92 -5.99 53.19
CA GLY A 36 -49.17 -4.72 52.53
C GLY A 36 -49.58 -4.96 51.07
N CYS A 37 -50.88 -4.81 50.76
CA CYS A 37 -51.37 -4.74 49.37
C CYS A 37 -50.64 -3.64 48.63
N TYR A 38 -49.70 -4.01 47.74
CA TYR A 38 -49.11 -3.07 46.81
C TYR A 38 -50.08 -2.79 45.69
N CYS A 39 -50.86 -1.74 45.83
CA CYS A 39 -51.62 -1.16 44.71
C CYS A 39 -50.63 -0.42 43.82
N PRO A 40 -50.42 -0.83 42.55
CA PRO A 40 -49.61 -0.04 41.64
C PRO A 40 -50.32 1.29 41.40
N ALA A 41 -49.68 2.38 41.77
CA ALA A 41 -50.18 3.72 41.50
C ALA A 41 -50.41 3.87 39.97
N ALA A 42 -51.64 4.13 39.56
CA ALA A 42 -51.98 4.37 38.17
C ALA A 42 -51.17 5.62 37.67
N MET A 43 -50.38 5.45 36.66
CA MET A 43 -49.66 6.55 36.03
C MET A 43 -50.67 7.58 35.47
N SER A 44 -50.43 8.85 35.74
CA SER A 44 -51.28 9.92 35.22
C SER A 44 -51.28 9.91 33.66
N GLU A 45 -52.41 10.28 33.05
CA GLU A 45 -52.51 10.30 31.60
C GLU A 45 -51.39 11.14 30.94
N SER A 46 -50.95 12.20 31.58
CA SER A 46 -49.81 13.01 31.14
C SER A 46 -48.47 12.27 31.15
N ALA A 47 -48.26 11.35 32.11
CA ALA A 47 -47.06 10.53 32.17
C ALA A 47 -47.06 9.46 31.06
N MET A 48 -48.22 8.86 30.77
CA MET A 48 -48.34 7.87 29.68
C MET A 48 -48.18 8.52 28.30
N VAL A 49 -48.64 9.72 28.08
CA VAL A 49 -48.46 10.47 26.81
C VAL A 49 -46.95 10.78 26.62
N ARG A 50 -46.28 11.27 27.66
CA ARG A 50 -44.82 11.54 27.60
C ARG A 50 -44.00 10.28 27.32
N LEU A 51 -44.35 9.15 27.92
CA LEU A 51 -43.69 7.86 27.69
C LEU A 51 -43.90 7.38 26.24
N ARG A 52 -45.11 7.48 25.70
CA ARG A 52 -45.40 7.12 24.30
C ARG A 52 -44.66 8.00 23.32
N ILE A 53 -44.56 9.33 23.53
CA ILE A 53 -43.77 10.23 22.70
C ILE A 53 -42.30 9.87 22.77
N ALA A 54 -41.74 9.58 23.96
CA ALA A 54 -40.33 9.19 24.12
C ALA A 54 -40.02 7.88 23.39
N VAL A 55 -40.91 6.87 23.46
CA VAL A 55 -40.73 5.59 22.74
C VAL A 55 -40.81 5.76 21.24
N VAL A 56 -41.72 6.59 20.71
CA VAL A 56 -41.85 6.87 19.27
C VAL A 56 -40.61 7.62 18.77
N VAL A 57 -40.12 8.62 19.52
CA VAL A 57 -38.91 9.37 19.15
C VAL A 57 -37.67 8.45 19.19
N ALA A 58 -37.55 7.60 20.20
CA ALA A 58 -36.44 6.61 20.25
C ALA A 58 -36.51 5.60 19.10
N ALA A 59 -37.71 5.13 18.74
CA ALA A 59 -37.89 4.24 17.59
C ALA A 59 -37.57 4.91 16.24
N LEU A 60 -37.93 6.19 16.07
CA LEU A 60 -37.59 6.95 14.88
C LEU A 60 -36.09 7.25 14.77
N LEU A 61 -35.41 7.54 15.88
CA LEU A 61 -33.98 7.73 15.94
C LEU A 61 -33.22 6.40 15.65
N PHE A 62 -33.72 5.29 16.18
CA PHE A 62 -33.16 3.98 15.91
C PHE A 62 -33.36 3.53 14.45
N ALA A 63 -34.53 3.81 13.87
CA ALA A 63 -34.80 3.59 12.45
C ALA A 63 -33.90 4.46 11.55
N ALA A 64 -33.64 5.72 11.91
CA ALA A 64 -32.72 6.59 11.18
C ALA A 64 -31.27 6.09 11.20
N LEU A 65 -30.84 5.45 12.29
CA LEU A 65 -29.52 4.80 12.39
C LEU A 65 -29.40 3.54 11.53
N LEU A 66 -30.49 2.81 11.33
CA LEU A 66 -30.52 1.59 10.50
C LEU A 66 -30.56 1.90 8.99
N PHE A 67 -30.93 3.12 8.60
CA PHE A 67 -30.96 3.57 7.20
C PHE A 67 -29.79 4.49 6.81
N ALA A 68 -28.83 4.71 7.70
CA ALA A 68 -27.56 5.30 7.31
C ALA A 68 -26.81 4.27 6.43
N SER A 69 -27.13 4.26 5.14
CA SER A 69 -26.31 3.53 4.16
C SER A 69 -24.87 4.02 4.33
N PRO A 70 -23.89 3.12 4.49
CA PRO A 70 -22.50 3.55 4.46
C PRO A 70 -22.33 4.33 3.15
N ALA A 71 -21.81 5.54 3.22
CA ALA A 71 -21.39 6.25 2.03
C ALA A 71 -20.46 5.32 1.28
N VAL A 72 -20.84 4.90 0.07
CA VAL A 72 -19.96 4.12 -0.80
C VAL A 72 -18.79 5.04 -1.07
N ALA A 73 -17.69 4.80 -0.40
CA ALA A 73 -16.46 5.50 -0.69
C ALA A 73 -16.17 5.27 -2.18
N GLY A 74 -15.95 6.35 -2.92
CA GLY A 74 -15.59 6.23 -4.34
C GLY A 74 -14.37 5.32 -4.49
N ALA A 75 -14.23 4.65 -5.63
CA ALA A 75 -13.09 3.80 -5.89
C ALA A 75 -11.79 4.58 -5.68
N PRO A 76 -10.79 4.03 -4.95
CA PRO A 76 -9.55 4.73 -4.66
C PRO A 76 -8.83 5.16 -5.94
N VAL A 77 -8.24 6.35 -5.89
CA VAL A 77 -7.38 6.86 -6.97
C VAL A 77 -5.94 6.83 -6.49
N ILE A 78 -5.05 6.23 -7.26
CA ILE A 78 -3.62 6.32 -7.06
C ILE A 78 -2.94 7.14 -8.15
N THR A 79 -1.80 7.74 -7.83
CA THR A 79 -0.84 8.25 -8.80
C THR A 79 0.48 7.53 -8.66
N ALA A 80 1.18 7.31 -9.78
CA ALA A 80 2.49 6.65 -9.77
C ALA A 80 3.46 7.34 -10.73
N ALA A 81 4.69 7.54 -10.28
CA ALA A 81 5.86 7.87 -11.09
C ALA A 81 7.15 7.60 -10.31
N GLY A 82 8.21 7.23 -11.01
CA GLY A 82 9.60 7.18 -10.54
C GLY A 82 10.45 8.28 -11.13
N ASP A 83 11.75 8.26 -10.82
CA ASP A 83 12.75 9.12 -11.43
C ASP A 83 12.43 10.60 -11.23
N ILE A 84 12.40 11.03 -9.94
CA ILE A 84 11.64 12.21 -9.52
C ILE A 84 12.53 13.42 -9.29
N GLY A 85 13.25 13.40 -8.16
CA GLY A 85 13.91 14.57 -7.63
C GLY A 85 15.23 14.87 -8.32
N HIS A 86 15.36 16.05 -8.92
CA HIS A 86 16.62 16.55 -9.44
C HIS A 86 16.98 17.86 -8.75
N GLN A 87 18.27 18.11 -8.54
CA GLN A 87 18.72 19.32 -7.87
C GLN A 87 18.34 20.60 -8.64
N GLY A 88 17.79 21.57 -7.95
CA GLY A 88 18.19 22.97 -7.99
C GLY A 88 17.48 23.95 -8.90
N GLU A 89 16.56 23.66 -9.81
CA GLU A 89 15.96 24.70 -10.66
C GLU A 89 14.54 25.11 -10.21
N PRO A 90 14.20 26.41 -10.19
CA PRO A 90 12.86 26.88 -9.79
C PRO A 90 11.71 26.25 -10.58
N ASP A 91 11.93 25.93 -11.85
CA ASP A 91 10.97 25.32 -12.75
C ASP A 91 11.24 23.84 -13.02
N ALA A 92 12.02 23.19 -12.15
CA ALA A 92 12.35 21.78 -12.29
C ALA A 92 11.10 20.92 -12.55
N PRO A 93 11.19 19.91 -13.44
CA PRO A 93 10.04 19.10 -13.85
C PRO A 93 9.30 18.48 -12.69
N GLN A 94 9.99 18.03 -11.61
CA GLN A 94 9.38 17.47 -10.41
C GLN A 94 8.40 18.43 -9.71
N ARG A 95 8.58 19.76 -9.81
CA ARG A 95 7.62 20.73 -9.28
C ARG A 95 6.30 20.71 -10.05
N ARG A 96 6.37 20.47 -11.35
CA ARG A 96 5.18 20.40 -12.21
C ARG A 96 4.43 19.11 -11.99
N THR A 97 5.13 17.97 -11.88
CA THR A 97 4.51 16.68 -11.57
C THR A 97 3.95 16.66 -10.15
N ALA A 98 4.63 17.25 -9.17
CA ALA A 98 4.09 17.40 -7.81
C ALA A 98 2.79 18.24 -7.79
N ARG A 99 2.73 19.36 -8.53
CA ARG A 99 1.48 20.14 -8.66
C ARG A 99 0.35 19.33 -9.29
N LEU A 100 0.70 18.50 -10.29
CA LEU A 100 -0.27 17.60 -10.92
C LEU A 100 -0.82 16.57 -9.92
N VAL A 101 0.04 15.91 -9.15
CA VAL A 101 -0.40 14.97 -8.09
C VAL A 101 -1.34 15.66 -7.11
N LEU A 102 -0.97 16.86 -6.63
CA LEU A 102 -1.82 17.64 -5.72
C LEU A 102 -3.17 18.01 -6.34
N SER A 103 -3.23 18.27 -7.66
CA SER A 103 -4.50 18.59 -8.35
C SER A 103 -5.38 17.36 -8.62
N ILE A 104 -4.78 16.16 -8.64
CA ILE A 104 -5.52 14.89 -8.78
C ILE A 104 -6.14 14.46 -7.44
N GLU A 105 -5.55 14.89 -6.31
CA GLU A 105 -5.97 14.53 -4.94
C GLU A 105 -6.09 13.01 -4.75
N PRO A 106 -5.01 12.22 -5.02
CA PRO A 106 -5.09 10.78 -4.95
C PRO A 106 -5.20 10.29 -3.50
N THR A 107 -5.76 9.09 -3.32
CA THR A 107 -5.79 8.37 -2.04
C THR A 107 -4.38 7.94 -1.63
N ALA A 108 -3.54 7.56 -2.60
CA ALA A 108 -2.13 7.23 -2.40
C ALA A 108 -1.27 7.67 -3.60
N ALA A 109 -0.04 8.09 -3.32
CA ALA A 109 0.98 8.38 -4.31
C ALA A 109 2.08 7.32 -4.23
N LEU A 110 2.23 6.50 -5.26
CA LEU A 110 3.28 5.49 -5.34
C LEU A 110 4.52 6.12 -6.00
N THR A 111 5.67 6.05 -5.33
CA THR A 111 6.93 6.41 -5.98
C THR A 111 7.65 5.14 -6.44
N LEU A 112 8.10 5.13 -7.69
CA LEU A 112 8.61 3.94 -8.35
C LEU A 112 10.16 3.91 -8.34
N GLY A 113 10.76 4.38 -7.25
CA GLY A 113 12.21 4.45 -7.09
C GLY A 113 12.85 5.68 -7.71
N ASP A 114 14.15 5.83 -7.46
CA ASP A 114 14.95 6.99 -7.80
C ASP A 114 14.25 8.29 -7.39
N ASN A 115 14.00 8.34 -6.07
CA ASN A 115 13.24 9.42 -5.48
C ASN A 115 14.02 10.73 -5.51
N GLN A 116 15.36 10.66 -5.31
CA GLN A 116 16.24 11.83 -5.29
C GLN A 116 17.57 11.57 -6.00
N TYR A 117 17.88 12.38 -6.97
CA TYR A 117 19.15 12.43 -7.70
C TYR A 117 20.11 13.48 -7.13
N PRO A 118 21.48 13.33 -7.32
CA PRO A 118 22.09 12.20 -8.04
C PRO A 118 22.25 10.94 -7.18
N ASP A 119 22.37 11.05 -5.85
CA ASP A 119 22.89 9.98 -5.00
C ASP A 119 21.95 9.63 -3.81
N GLY A 120 20.73 10.16 -3.78
CA GLY A 120 19.77 9.86 -2.72
C GLY A 120 20.18 10.35 -1.33
N GLU A 121 21.01 11.40 -1.24
CA GLU A 121 21.43 11.96 0.04
C GLU A 121 20.26 12.65 0.77
N LEU A 122 20.20 12.52 2.10
CA LEU A 122 19.16 13.16 2.89
C LEU A 122 19.12 14.69 2.70
N ALA A 123 20.28 15.32 2.55
CA ALA A 123 20.38 16.75 2.29
C ALA A 123 19.68 17.16 0.99
N ASP A 124 19.81 16.33 -0.06
CA ASP A 124 19.17 16.55 -1.35
C ASP A 124 17.66 16.29 -1.31
N PHE A 125 17.24 15.26 -0.57
CA PHE A 125 15.83 15.06 -0.24
C PHE A 125 15.21 16.30 0.39
N MET A 126 15.87 16.87 1.41
CA MET A 126 15.36 18.06 2.11
C MET A 126 15.38 19.30 1.21
N ALA A 127 16.37 19.45 0.34
CA ALA A 127 16.52 20.63 -0.51
C ALA A 127 15.59 20.64 -1.74
N SER A 128 15.33 19.46 -2.35
CA SER A 128 14.69 19.34 -3.65
C SER A 128 13.38 18.55 -3.63
N TYR A 129 13.36 17.40 -2.98
CA TYR A 129 12.19 16.53 -2.93
C TYR A 129 11.14 17.05 -1.95
N ASP A 130 11.54 17.42 -0.72
CA ASP A 130 10.62 17.84 0.32
C ASP A 130 9.74 19.04 -0.08
N PRO A 131 10.27 20.13 -0.67
CA PRO A 131 9.44 21.25 -1.12
C PRO A 131 8.56 20.95 -2.34
N THR A 132 8.68 19.76 -2.94
CA THR A 132 7.96 19.34 -4.15
C THR A 132 7.06 18.13 -3.86
N TRP A 133 7.55 16.92 -4.02
CA TRP A 133 6.85 15.67 -3.75
C TRP A 133 6.65 15.39 -2.25
N GLY A 134 7.48 15.96 -1.39
CA GLY A 134 7.32 15.89 0.06
C GLY A 134 6.01 16.52 0.58
N ARG A 135 5.39 17.42 -0.20
CA ARG A 135 4.13 18.08 0.16
C ARG A 135 2.95 17.13 0.36
N PHE A 136 3.02 15.93 -0.17
CA PHE A 136 2.04 14.86 0.02
C PHE A 136 2.68 13.57 0.58
N LYS A 137 3.77 13.71 1.31
CA LYS A 137 4.49 12.60 1.95
C LYS A 137 3.58 11.72 2.84
N ASN A 138 2.54 12.31 3.43
CA ASN A 138 1.58 11.59 4.27
C ASN A 138 0.77 10.51 3.52
N ILE A 139 0.58 10.63 2.21
CA ILE A 139 -0.07 9.64 1.36
C ILE A 139 0.92 8.88 0.46
N THR A 140 2.21 9.20 0.53
CA THR A 140 3.24 8.54 -0.28
C THR A 140 3.49 7.12 0.23
N ARG A 141 3.63 6.20 -0.71
CA ARG A 141 4.02 4.79 -0.54
C ARG A 141 5.28 4.55 -1.37
N PRO A 142 6.46 4.75 -0.80
CA PRO A 142 7.70 4.78 -1.56
C PRO A 142 8.33 3.40 -1.74
N VAL A 143 9.03 3.20 -2.86
CA VAL A 143 10.05 2.18 -3.02
C VAL A 143 11.38 2.84 -3.42
N PRO A 144 12.55 2.26 -3.09
CA PRO A 144 13.82 2.81 -3.51
C PRO A 144 14.20 2.38 -4.93
N GLY A 145 15.02 3.19 -5.60
CA GLY A 145 15.70 2.86 -6.84
C GLY A 145 17.22 2.81 -6.67
N ASN A 146 17.95 2.60 -7.75
CA ASN A 146 19.42 2.48 -7.69
C ASN A 146 20.12 3.79 -7.28
N HIS A 147 19.59 4.96 -7.64
CA HIS A 147 20.15 6.25 -7.18
C HIS A 147 19.94 6.46 -5.68
N ASP A 148 18.83 6.00 -5.11
CA ASP A 148 18.63 6.03 -3.66
C ASP A 148 19.68 5.15 -2.93
N TYR A 149 20.21 4.11 -3.59
CA TYR A 149 21.25 3.22 -3.09
C TYR A 149 22.70 3.71 -3.33
N HIS A 150 22.91 4.85 -3.99
CA HIS A 150 24.24 5.46 -4.04
C HIS A 150 24.70 5.91 -2.65
N THR A 151 23.80 6.26 -1.74
CA THR A 151 24.13 6.28 -0.32
C THR A 151 24.19 4.85 0.25
N ALA A 152 25.10 4.61 1.20
CA ALA A 152 25.27 3.30 1.79
C ALA A 152 23.96 2.78 2.40
N GLY A 153 23.45 1.65 1.92
CA GLY A 153 22.19 1.06 2.39
C GLY A 153 20.96 1.95 2.17
N ALA A 154 21.00 2.85 1.21
CA ALA A 154 19.96 3.84 0.93
C ALA A 154 19.59 4.70 2.17
N ASP A 155 20.59 5.04 3.00
CA ASP A 155 20.36 5.74 4.27
C ASP A 155 19.55 7.03 4.10
N GLY A 156 19.85 7.86 3.09
CA GLY A 156 19.12 9.11 2.88
C GLY A 156 17.64 8.88 2.55
N TYR A 157 17.33 7.88 1.74
CA TYR A 157 15.94 7.47 1.43
C TYR A 157 15.21 7.00 2.70
N PHE A 158 15.80 6.09 3.45
CA PHE A 158 15.19 5.55 4.67
C PHE A 158 15.03 6.59 5.76
N ASP A 159 16.00 7.47 5.94
CA ASP A 159 15.93 8.55 6.91
C ASP A 159 14.88 9.59 6.52
N TYR A 160 14.76 9.90 5.21
CA TYR A 160 13.74 10.82 4.74
C TYR A 160 12.33 10.26 4.90
N PHE A 161 12.03 9.06 4.40
CA PHE A 161 10.68 8.50 4.46
C PHE A 161 10.33 7.89 5.83
N GLY A 162 11.31 7.55 6.63
CA GLY A 162 11.13 7.00 7.97
C GLY A 162 10.32 5.68 7.94
N GLN A 163 9.30 5.60 8.79
CA GLN A 163 8.46 4.39 8.89
C GLN A 163 7.76 4.00 7.57
N ARG A 164 7.56 4.94 6.65
CA ARG A 164 6.91 4.69 5.35
C ARG A 164 7.76 3.85 4.41
N ALA A 165 9.08 3.89 4.58
CA ALA A 165 10.02 3.11 3.79
C ALA A 165 10.24 1.69 4.32
N HIS A 166 9.66 1.33 5.48
CA HIS A 166 9.73 -0.02 6.07
C HIS A 166 11.14 -0.61 6.15
N ARG A 167 12.13 0.20 6.57
CA ARG A 167 13.55 -0.20 6.66
C ARG A 167 13.77 -1.48 7.46
N SER A 168 13.03 -1.67 8.57
CA SER A 168 13.12 -2.88 9.40
C SER A 168 12.73 -4.17 8.69
N ASN A 169 11.99 -4.05 7.59
CA ASN A 169 11.59 -5.16 6.72
C ASN A 169 12.34 -5.14 5.37
N GLY A 170 13.52 -4.53 5.30
CA GLY A 170 14.32 -4.48 4.07
C GLY A 170 13.75 -3.57 2.98
N GLY A 171 12.83 -2.66 3.30
CA GLY A 171 12.26 -1.69 2.36
C GLY A 171 11.17 -2.24 1.45
N TYR A 172 10.63 -3.43 1.73
CA TYR A 172 9.46 -3.98 1.03
C TYR A 172 8.29 -4.20 2.00
N TYR A 173 7.08 -4.06 1.50
CA TYR A 173 5.86 -4.12 2.31
C TYR A 173 4.61 -4.26 1.43
N SER A 174 3.47 -4.53 2.02
CA SER A 174 2.17 -4.52 1.36
C SER A 174 1.13 -3.72 2.13
N PHE A 175 0.05 -3.38 1.47
CA PHE A 175 -1.10 -2.70 2.08
C PHE A 175 -2.34 -2.85 1.19
N ASP A 176 -3.50 -2.78 1.83
CA ASP A 176 -4.78 -2.81 1.12
C ASP A 176 -5.29 -1.41 0.82
N LEU A 177 -5.93 -1.25 -0.32
CA LEU A 177 -6.57 -0.01 -0.74
C LEU A 177 -7.88 -0.31 -1.49
N GLY A 178 -8.99 -0.18 -0.81
CA GLY A 178 -10.29 -0.65 -1.33
C GLY A 178 -10.32 -2.17 -1.48
N ALA A 179 -10.61 -2.67 -2.67
CA ALA A 179 -10.62 -4.09 -3.01
C ALA A 179 -9.26 -4.60 -3.56
N TRP A 180 -8.22 -3.79 -3.47
CA TRP A 180 -6.91 -4.08 -4.03
C TRP A 180 -5.89 -4.37 -2.95
N HIS A 181 -5.03 -5.36 -3.21
CA HIS A 181 -3.80 -5.59 -2.46
C HIS A 181 -2.60 -5.06 -3.24
N LEU A 182 -1.79 -4.20 -2.62
CA LEU A 182 -0.66 -3.55 -3.26
C LEU A 182 0.64 -3.99 -2.60
N VAL A 183 1.59 -4.47 -3.40
CA VAL A 183 2.89 -4.98 -2.95
C VAL A 183 4.00 -4.03 -3.41
N ALA A 184 4.65 -3.38 -2.45
CA ALA A 184 5.84 -2.56 -2.65
C ALA A 184 7.08 -3.45 -2.57
N VAL A 185 7.85 -3.52 -3.63
CA VAL A 185 9.03 -4.39 -3.73
C VAL A 185 10.30 -3.54 -3.75
N ASN A 186 11.31 -3.95 -3.04
CA ASN A 186 12.63 -3.35 -3.11
C ASN A 186 13.49 -4.10 -4.13
N SER A 187 13.64 -3.55 -5.33
CA SER A 187 14.57 -4.08 -6.32
C SER A 187 16.02 -3.67 -6.06
N GLY A 188 16.24 -2.85 -5.05
CA GLY A 188 17.54 -2.47 -4.51
C GLY A 188 18.57 -2.07 -5.54
N PRO A 189 19.82 -2.49 -5.35
CA PRO A 189 20.89 -2.31 -6.33
C PRO A 189 20.83 -3.36 -7.47
N GLY A 190 19.64 -3.81 -7.89
CA GLY A 190 19.45 -4.62 -9.10
C GLY A 190 19.12 -6.09 -8.92
N SER A 191 18.84 -6.58 -7.69
CA SER A 191 18.46 -7.98 -7.50
C SER A 191 17.47 -8.18 -6.35
N ILE A 192 16.58 -9.17 -6.50
CA ILE A 192 15.59 -9.55 -5.49
C ILE A 192 16.13 -10.76 -4.71
N SER A 193 16.21 -10.62 -3.38
CA SER A 193 16.65 -11.74 -2.53
C SER A 193 15.59 -12.85 -2.47
N ASN A 194 16.03 -14.11 -2.30
CA ASN A 194 15.10 -15.22 -2.09
C ASN A 194 14.15 -14.99 -0.91
N ALA A 195 14.65 -14.39 0.17
CA ALA A 195 13.81 -14.06 1.33
C ALA A 195 12.67 -13.09 0.97
N GLN A 196 12.92 -12.10 0.11
CA GLN A 196 11.88 -11.20 -0.37
C GLN A 196 10.91 -11.92 -1.33
N LEU A 197 11.40 -12.78 -2.23
CA LEU A 197 10.54 -13.58 -3.11
C LEU A 197 9.61 -14.51 -2.32
N ASP A 198 10.13 -15.17 -1.28
CA ASP A 198 9.34 -16.03 -0.41
C ASP A 198 8.28 -15.23 0.37
N TRP A 199 8.68 -14.07 0.89
CA TRP A 199 7.75 -13.16 1.57
C TRP A 199 6.63 -12.68 0.64
N ILE A 200 6.95 -12.26 -0.60
CA ILE A 200 5.96 -11.83 -1.60
C ILE A 200 4.96 -12.95 -1.89
N ARG A 201 5.46 -14.17 -2.12
CA ARG A 201 4.60 -15.34 -2.36
C ARG A 201 3.66 -15.60 -1.19
N ASP A 202 4.18 -15.58 0.03
CA ASP A 202 3.41 -15.82 1.24
C ASP A 202 2.40 -14.72 1.52
N ASP A 203 2.72 -13.48 1.16
CA ASP A 203 1.86 -12.32 1.35
C ASP A 203 0.67 -12.38 0.38
N LEU A 204 0.92 -12.58 -0.90
CA LEU A 204 -0.11 -12.75 -1.93
C LEU A 204 -1.01 -13.97 -1.67
N LEU A 205 -0.45 -15.10 -1.20
CA LEU A 205 -1.24 -16.28 -0.82
C LEU A 205 -2.21 -16.02 0.35
N ARG A 206 -1.96 -15.02 1.18
CA ARG A 206 -2.84 -14.64 2.28
C ARG A 206 -3.83 -13.55 1.92
N SER A 207 -3.66 -12.94 0.76
CA SER A 207 -4.57 -11.90 0.26
C SER A 207 -5.88 -12.53 -0.19
N ASP A 208 -7.00 -11.95 0.23
CA ASP A 208 -8.34 -12.25 -0.28
C ASP A 208 -8.80 -11.14 -1.27
N ALA A 209 -7.90 -10.29 -1.73
CA ALA A 209 -8.21 -9.20 -2.64
C ALA A 209 -8.58 -9.73 -4.02
N MET A 210 -9.57 -9.11 -4.67
CA MET A 210 -9.98 -9.42 -6.05
C MET A 210 -8.92 -9.01 -7.08
N CYS A 211 -8.13 -7.99 -6.74
CA CYS A 211 -7.17 -7.39 -7.66
C CYS A 211 -5.83 -7.15 -6.95
N GLU A 212 -4.74 -7.38 -7.64
CA GLU A 212 -3.40 -7.25 -7.07
C GLU A 212 -2.49 -6.40 -7.96
N LEU A 213 -1.70 -5.53 -7.30
CA LEU A 213 -0.74 -4.66 -7.96
C LEU A 213 0.61 -4.74 -7.24
N ALA A 214 1.69 -4.99 -7.99
CA ALA A 214 3.04 -4.87 -7.48
C ALA A 214 3.78 -3.68 -8.10
N TYR A 215 4.70 -3.03 -7.35
CA TYR A 215 5.48 -1.93 -7.90
C TYR A 215 6.89 -1.91 -7.32
N TRP A 216 7.85 -1.58 -8.19
CA TRP A 216 9.28 -1.45 -7.86
C TRP A 216 10.00 -0.63 -8.93
N HIS A 217 11.33 -0.48 -8.86
CA HIS A 217 12.06 0.42 -9.74
C HIS A 217 12.39 -0.17 -11.11
N HIS A 218 13.14 -1.29 -11.17
CA HIS A 218 13.70 -1.85 -12.42
C HIS A 218 12.65 -2.61 -13.26
N PRO A 219 12.32 -2.19 -14.49
CA PRO A 219 11.29 -2.84 -15.28
C PRO A 219 11.69 -4.22 -15.78
N ARG A 220 10.78 -5.19 -15.73
CA ARG A 220 10.99 -6.49 -16.36
C ARG A 220 11.01 -6.39 -17.88
N TRP A 221 10.16 -5.55 -18.43
CA TRP A 221 10.05 -5.31 -19.86
C TRP A 221 10.17 -3.82 -20.17
N SER A 222 11.07 -3.45 -21.10
CA SER A 222 11.18 -2.09 -21.60
C SER A 222 11.81 -2.05 -22.99
N SER A 223 11.27 -1.15 -23.85
CA SER A 223 11.88 -0.79 -25.15
C SER A 223 12.84 0.39 -25.04
N GLY A 224 13.12 0.88 -23.83
CA GLY A 224 14.09 1.95 -23.60
C GLY A 224 15.50 1.52 -23.99
N THR A 225 16.35 2.48 -24.35
CA THR A 225 17.71 2.19 -24.82
C THR A 225 18.78 2.45 -23.79
N ASN A 226 18.44 3.06 -22.65
CA ASN A 226 19.42 3.34 -21.62
C ASN A 226 19.69 2.12 -20.75
N HIS A 227 18.64 1.45 -20.31
CA HIS A 227 18.72 0.28 -19.42
C HIS A 227 18.02 -0.94 -20.04
N GLY A 228 16.86 -0.71 -20.70
CA GLY A 228 16.09 -1.78 -21.34
C GLY A 228 15.36 -2.67 -20.34
N SER A 229 15.11 -3.90 -20.76
CA SER A 229 14.47 -4.94 -19.92
C SER A 229 15.45 -5.54 -18.92
N ASP A 230 15.08 -5.61 -17.65
CA ASP A 230 15.91 -6.19 -16.61
C ASP A 230 15.60 -7.70 -16.43
N GLN A 231 16.61 -8.55 -16.75
CA GLN A 231 16.48 -10.00 -16.63
C GLN A 231 16.50 -10.49 -15.18
N ASP A 232 17.09 -9.73 -14.26
CA ASP A 232 17.15 -10.09 -12.84
C ASP A 232 15.77 -10.02 -12.18
N MET A 233 14.80 -9.34 -12.80
CA MET A 233 13.40 -9.31 -12.39
C MET A 233 12.60 -10.55 -12.85
N ALA A 234 13.19 -11.49 -13.60
CA ALA A 234 12.46 -12.64 -14.12
C ALA A 234 11.91 -13.56 -13.02
N ALA A 235 12.67 -13.79 -11.95
CA ALA A 235 12.21 -14.62 -10.82
C ALA A 235 11.03 -13.96 -10.07
N LEU A 236 11.08 -12.64 -9.88
CA LEU A 236 9.99 -11.87 -9.30
C LEU A 236 8.74 -11.96 -10.18
N TRP A 237 8.89 -11.71 -11.48
CA TRP A 237 7.77 -11.80 -12.43
C TRP A 237 7.10 -13.17 -12.41
N GLN A 238 7.90 -14.26 -12.34
CA GLN A 238 7.38 -15.62 -12.24
C GLN A 238 6.55 -15.84 -10.96
N VAL A 239 6.99 -15.28 -9.81
CA VAL A 239 6.23 -15.35 -8.56
C VAL A 239 4.92 -14.58 -8.70
N LEU A 240 4.96 -13.33 -9.17
CA LEU A 240 3.77 -12.48 -9.32
C LEU A 240 2.75 -13.10 -10.29
N TYR A 241 3.22 -13.61 -11.42
CA TYR A 241 2.38 -14.30 -12.40
C TYR A 241 1.72 -15.55 -11.82
N GLY A 242 2.48 -16.35 -11.06
CA GLY A 242 1.97 -17.56 -10.42
C GLY A 242 0.94 -17.31 -9.31
N GLN A 243 0.90 -16.08 -8.78
CA GLN A 243 -0.07 -15.64 -7.76
C GLN A 243 -1.23 -14.83 -8.37
N GLY A 244 -1.24 -14.55 -9.68
CA GLY A 244 -2.36 -13.89 -10.34
C GLY A 244 -2.33 -12.36 -10.30
N VAL A 245 -1.18 -11.74 -10.03
CA VAL A 245 -1.03 -10.28 -10.02
C VAL A 245 -1.45 -9.67 -11.36
N ASP A 246 -2.28 -8.63 -11.31
CA ASP A 246 -2.89 -7.99 -12.49
C ASP A 246 -2.01 -6.93 -13.12
N VAL A 247 -1.34 -6.13 -12.26
CA VAL A 247 -0.64 -4.90 -12.68
C VAL A 247 0.74 -4.82 -12.05
N VAL A 248 1.70 -4.37 -12.84
CA VAL A 248 3.05 -4.01 -12.39
C VAL A 248 3.36 -2.57 -12.80
N LEU A 249 3.96 -1.80 -11.88
CA LEU A 249 4.41 -0.43 -12.13
C LEU A 249 5.91 -0.30 -11.85
N ASN A 250 6.65 0.32 -12.78
CA ASN A 250 8.11 0.50 -12.69
C ASN A 250 8.54 1.92 -13.08
N GLY A 251 9.74 2.30 -12.64
CA GLY A 251 10.49 3.49 -13.08
C GLY A 251 11.68 3.14 -13.95
N HIS A 252 12.86 3.73 -13.62
CA HIS A 252 14.19 3.45 -14.13
C HIS A 252 14.45 3.89 -15.58
N GLU A 253 13.59 3.54 -16.53
CA GLU A 253 13.59 4.12 -17.85
C GLU A 253 12.82 5.43 -17.84
N HIS A 254 13.49 6.55 -18.11
CA HIS A 254 12.91 7.90 -18.02
C HIS A 254 11.96 8.19 -19.18
N ASN A 255 10.96 7.35 -19.32
CA ASN A 255 9.92 7.45 -20.35
C ASN A 255 8.61 6.87 -19.81
N TYR A 256 7.56 6.88 -20.64
CA TYR A 256 6.33 6.16 -20.39
C TYR A 256 6.16 5.04 -21.40
N GLU A 257 6.06 3.81 -20.91
CA GLU A 257 5.71 2.66 -21.74
C GLU A 257 4.61 1.82 -21.08
N ARG A 258 3.69 1.32 -21.91
CA ARG A 258 2.65 0.40 -21.45
C ARG A 258 2.62 -0.84 -22.33
N PHE A 259 2.58 -1.98 -21.67
CA PHE A 259 2.54 -3.29 -22.31
C PHE A 259 1.12 -3.88 -22.36
N ALA A 260 0.90 -4.84 -23.24
CA ALA A 260 -0.18 -5.80 -23.12
C ALA A 260 0.01 -6.65 -21.86
N PRO A 261 -1.01 -7.34 -21.35
CA PRO A 261 -0.78 -8.38 -20.35
C PRO A 261 0.19 -9.45 -20.90
N LEU A 262 1.26 -9.74 -20.14
CA LEU A 262 2.36 -10.61 -20.56
C LEU A 262 2.55 -11.79 -19.61
N SER A 263 2.89 -12.94 -20.18
CA SER A 263 3.41 -14.10 -19.46
C SER A 263 4.86 -13.88 -18.99
N PRO A 264 5.43 -14.79 -18.19
CA PRO A 264 6.84 -14.74 -17.81
C PRO A 264 7.82 -14.84 -19.00
N SER A 265 7.40 -15.38 -20.12
CA SER A 265 8.20 -15.43 -21.37
C SER A 265 8.05 -14.18 -22.24
N GLY A 266 7.16 -13.25 -21.89
CA GLY A 266 6.88 -12.04 -22.67
C GLY A 266 5.82 -12.23 -23.76
N ASP A 267 5.14 -13.37 -23.77
CA ASP A 267 4.03 -13.61 -24.70
C ASP A 267 2.77 -12.88 -24.21
N ARG A 268 1.95 -12.42 -25.15
CA ARG A 268 0.68 -11.77 -24.82
C ARG A 268 -0.32 -12.78 -24.27
N GLU A 269 -0.78 -12.55 -23.07
CA GLU A 269 -1.79 -13.37 -22.39
C GLU A 269 -2.91 -12.50 -21.81
N PRO A 270 -3.93 -12.17 -22.59
CA PRO A 270 -4.97 -11.21 -22.19
C PRO A 270 -5.79 -11.60 -20.95
N ARG A 271 -5.78 -12.88 -20.55
CA ARG A 271 -6.60 -13.37 -19.42
C ARG A 271 -5.84 -13.55 -18.13
N THR A 272 -4.57 -13.88 -18.19
CA THR A 272 -3.75 -14.28 -17.03
C THR A 272 -2.41 -13.55 -16.99
N GLY A 273 -2.10 -12.76 -18.02
CA GLY A 273 -0.86 -12.00 -18.11
C GLY A 273 -0.87 -10.75 -17.24
N ILE A 274 0.30 -10.34 -16.78
CA ILE A 274 0.48 -9.13 -15.99
C ILE A 274 0.65 -7.92 -16.93
N ARG A 275 -0.07 -6.82 -16.68
CA ARG A 275 0.11 -5.58 -17.41
C ARG A 275 1.15 -4.71 -16.74
N GLU A 276 2.26 -4.43 -17.44
CA GLU A 276 3.30 -3.53 -16.98
C GLU A 276 3.13 -2.11 -17.51
N PHE A 277 3.42 -1.16 -16.63
CA PHE A 277 3.59 0.26 -16.97
C PHE A 277 4.95 0.74 -16.46
N VAL A 278 5.79 1.20 -17.36
CA VAL A 278 6.99 1.95 -17.03
C VAL A 278 6.63 3.44 -16.98
N VAL A 279 6.93 4.10 -15.87
CA VAL A 279 6.52 5.50 -15.59
C VAL A 279 7.67 6.26 -14.95
N GLY A 280 8.84 6.28 -15.60
CA GLY A 280 10.02 7.03 -15.16
C GLY A 280 9.96 8.51 -15.54
N THR A 281 8.80 9.13 -15.34
CA THR A 281 8.50 10.48 -15.85
C THR A 281 8.30 11.53 -14.76
N GLY A 282 8.77 11.23 -13.52
CA GLY A 282 8.58 12.09 -12.35
C GLY A 282 9.31 13.43 -12.41
N GLY A 283 10.50 13.47 -13.04
CA GLY A 283 11.23 14.74 -13.13
C GLY A 283 12.70 14.69 -13.53
N ALA A 284 13.36 13.54 -13.55
CA ALA A 284 14.82 13.44 -13.65
C ALA A 284 15.39 13.57 -15.08
N GLY A 285 14.62 13.56 -16.10
CA GLY A 285 15.11 13.64 -17.49
C GLY A 285 14.25 12.82 -18.42
N SER A 286 14.74 12.55 -19.62
CA SER A 286 14.04 11.73 -20.61
C SER A 286 15.02 10.84 -21.35
N TYR A 287 14.64 9.56 -21.54
CA TYR A 287 15.41 8.59 -22.29
C TYR A 287 14.68 8.18 -23.57
N PRO A 288 15.44 7.93 -24.67
CA PRO A 288 14.85 7.54 -25.94
C PRO A 288 14.41 6.06 -25.91
N PHE A 289 13.57 5.72 -26.89
CA PHE A 289 13.23 4.34 -27.20
C PHE A 289 14.07 3.77 -28.35
N GLY A 290 14.31 2.47 -28.28
CA GLY A 290 14.70 1.66 -29.42
C GLY A 290 13.48 1.15 -30.21
N ASP A 291 13.67 0.06 -30.93
CA ASP A 291 12.56 -0.66 -31.55
C ASP A 291 11.61 -1.23 -30.48
N PRO A 292 10.30 -1.25 -30.77
CA PRO A 292 9.33 -1.81 -29.82
C PRO A 292 9.60 -3.31 -29.61
N ILE A 293 9.76 -3.71 -28.34
CA ILE A 293 9.79 -5.13 -28.01
C ILE A 293 8.36 -5.74 -28.05
N PRO A 294 8.24 -7.06 -28.20
CA PRO A 294 6.94 -7.74 -28.17
C PRO A 294 6.11 -7.31 -26.96
N GLY A 295 4.82 -7.07 -27.18
CA GLY A 295 3.92 -6.66 -26.11
C GLY A 295 3.82 -5.14 -25.88
N SER A 296 4.79 -4.33 -26.28
CA SER A 296 4.71 -2.87 -26.20
C SER A 296 3.50 -2.32 -26.97
N GLN A 297 2.67 -1.50 -26.31
CA GLN A 297 1.43 -0.95 -26.89
C GLN A 297 1.44 0.57 -26.96
N ARG A 298 2.10 1.24 -26.04
CA ARG A 298 2.19 2.70 -26.00
C ARG A 298 3.56 3.12 -25.51
N ARG A 299 4.21 4.04 -26.22
CA ARG A 299 5.51 4.62 -25.87
C ARG A 299 5.44 6.14 -26.02
N ILE A 300 5.92 6.86 -25.01
CA ILE A 300 5.95 8.32 -24.99
C ILE A 300 7.26 8.75 -24.32
N THR A 301 8.06 9.54 -25.01
CA THR A 301 9.30 10.15 -24.50
C THR A 301 9.18 11.68 -24.52
N ASP A 302 10.16 12.37 -23.96
CA ASP A 302 10.28 13.83 -23.87
C ASP A 302 9.08 14.48 -23.17
N VAL A 303 8.58 13.81 -22.13
CA VAL A 303 7.46 14.28 -21.32
C VAL A 303 7.68 13.99 -19.85
N PHE A 304 7.12 14.84 -19.00
CA PHE A 304 6.96 14.61 -17.59
C PHE A 304 5.48 14.46 -17.26
N GLY A 305 5.15 13.56 -16.34
CA GLY A 305 3.79 13.26 -16.00
C GLY A 305 3.70 12.17 -14.94
N VAL A 306 2.47 11.76 -14.64
CA VAL A 306 2.18 10.66 -13.73
C VAL A 306 1.13 9.73 -14.33
N LEU A 307 1.20 8.47 -13.99
CA LEU A 307 0.11 7.53 -14.20
C LEU A 307 -0.93 7.76 -13.10
N ARG A 308 -2.18 8.03 -13.49
CA ARG A 308 -3.33 8.03 -12.60
C ARG A 308 -4.10 6.74 -12.83
N MET A 309 -4.40 6.00 -11.75
CA MET A 309 -5.26 4.82 -11.81
C MET A 309 -6.43 4.96 -10.84
N THR A 310 -7.61 4.52 -11.27
CA THR A 310 -8.76 4.33 -10.39
C THR A 310 -8.93 2.83 -10.17
N LEU A 311 -8.85 2.41 -8.91
CA LEU A 311 -8.88 1.02 -8.49
C LEU A 311 -10.33 0.62 -8.20
N GLN A 312 -11.00 -0.01 -9.16
CA GLN A 312 -12.36 -0.51 -9.04
C GLN A 312 -12.38 -1.85 -8.32
N ASN A 313 -13.54 -2.36 -7.95
CA ASN A 313 -13.63 -3.60 -7.18
C ASN A 313 -13.18 -4.85 -7.97
N ASP A 314 -13.31 -4.82 -9.29
CA ASP A 314 -13.06 -5.95 -10.20
C ASP A 314 -12.20 -5.55 -11.41
N GLY A 315 -11.52 -4.40 -11.32
CA GLY A 315 -10.71 -3.90 -12.41
C GLY A 315 -10.16 -2.50 -12.16
N TYR A 316 -9.62 -1.88 -13.19
CA TYR A 316 -9.01 -0.56 -13.09
C TYR A 316 -9.14 0.25 -14.39
N THR A 317 -9.13 1.56 -14.21
CA THR A 317 -8.90 2.50 -15.32
C THR A 317 -7.57 3.19 -15.13
N TRP A 318 -6.93 3.57 -16.22
CA TRP A 318 -5.69 4.35 -16.16
C TRP A 318 -5.74 5.56 -17.08
N ALA A 319 -4.95 6.56 -16.76
CA ALA A 319 -4.65 7.69 -17.60
C ALA A 319 -3.21 8.14 -17.32
N PHE A 320 -2.36 8.18 -18.34
CA PHE A 320 -1.09 8.89 -18.27
C PHE A 320 -1.35 10.37 -18.48
N VAL A 321 -1.16 11.15 -17.43
CA VAL A 321 -1.42 12.58 -17.40
C VAL A 321 -0.10 13.34 -17.41
N ARG A 322 0.13 14.13 -18.47
CA ARG A 322 1.32 14.98 -18.55
C ARG A 322 1.27 16.11 -17.54
N ALA A 323 2.41 16.66 -17.18
CA ALA A 323 2.55 17.77 -16.24
C ALA A 323 1.75 19.04 -16.62
N ASN A 324 1.32 19.15 -17.89
CA ASN A 324 0.42 20.22 -18.35
C ASN A 324 -1.07 19.84 -18.31
N GLY A 325 -1.43 18.73 -17.68
CA GLY A 325 -2.80 18.25 -17.55
C GLY A 325 -3.35 17.44 -18.74
N ARG A 326 -2.59 17.32 -19.85
CA ARG A 326 -3.04 16.57 -21.03
C ARG A 326 -2.93 15.07 -20.80
N VAL A 327 -4.02 14.34 -21.02
CA VAL A 327 -4.03 12.87 -21.09
C VAL A 327 -3.41 12.43 -22.43
N SER A 328 -2.45 11.49 -22.38
CA SER A 328 -1.70 11.00 -23.55
C SER A 328 -1.82 9.50 -23.79
N ASP A 329 -2.27 8.76 -22.79
CA ASP A 329 -2.69 7.35 -22.87
C ASP A 329 -3.79 7.13 -21.83
N ASN A 330 -4.76 6.27 -22.13
CA ASN A 330 -5.80 5.88 -21.19
C ASN A 330 -6.43 4.55 -21.60
N GLY A 331 -7.14 3.94 -20.66
CA GLY A 331 -7.88 2.71 -20.89
C GLY A 331 -8.47 2.13 -19.61
N HIS A 332 -8.94 0.90 -19.73
CA HIS A 332 -9.48 0.10 -18.62
C HIS A 332 -9.15 -1.37 -18.83
N HIS A 333 -9.13 -2.15 -17.75
CA HIS A 333 -9.02 -3.61 -17.76
C HIS A 333 -9.69 -4.19 -16.52
N GLY A 334 -10.21 -5.41 -16.63
CA GLY A 334 -10.66 -6.20 -15.50
C GLY A 334 -9.50 -6.91 -14.80
N CYS A 335 -9.69 -7.30 -13.56
CA CYS A 335 -8.76 -8.17 -12.85
C CYS A 335 -8.97 -9.64 -13.22
N HIS A 336 -8.00 -10.47 -12.88
CA HIS A 336 -8.05 -11.90 -13.20
C HIS A 336 -9.07 -12.66 -12.33
N GLY A 337 -9.19 -12.27 -11.03
CA GLY A 337 -10.11 -12.88 -10.06
C GLY A 337 -9.60 -14.18 -9.47
#